data_64d5b06c91975857da354f1ebbe5a186
#
_entry.id   64d5b06c91975857da354f1ebbe5a186
#
_cell.length_a   1.000
_cell.length_b   1.000
_cell.length_c   1.000
_cell.angle_alpha   90.00
_cell.angle_beta   90.00
_cell.angle_gamma   90.00
#
_symmetry.space_group_name_H-M   'P 1'
#
loop_
_entity.id
_entity.type
_entity.pdbx_description
1 polymer ?
#
loop_
_entity_poly.entity_id
_entity_poly.type
_entity_poly.pdbx_seq_one_letter_code
_entity_poly.pdbx_strand_id
1 'polypeptide(L)'
;IYSAAKAIPRYALPYDENGDIILQPAGSVTNVYTVVDEWKKSNENRQTYRALGSFYAQVDFSKIWKPLDGLTYKFAFGPDFRYYRRGIFIDSSSAVKMGSANYASWNNGRYFSWTLDNMLMYNKKFGDHNIGVTLVQSASKYNAETASMSEKNVLVPEFLWNNMGQIDVSNSDKYGASIGTGKSENQLASYLARVNYSFKDKYLL
;
A
#
# COMPACT_ATOMS: atom_id res chain seq x y z
N ILE A 1 -14.14 15.58 -10.13
CA ILE A 1 -14.21 16.35 -11.40
C ILE A 1 -15.49 16.05 -12.15
N TYR A 2 -15.82 14.80 -12.47
CA TYR A 2 -17.04 14.44 -13.23
C TYR A 2 -18.33 14.97 -12.61
N SER A 3 -18.52 14.84 -11.31
CA SER A 3 -19.69 15.37 -10.60
C SER A 3 -19.76 16.90 -10.65
N ALA A 4 -18.62 17.58 -10.53
CA ALA A 4 -18.53 19.03 -10.65
C ALA A 4 -18.85 19.49 -12.08
N ALA A 5 -18.37 18.80 -13.11
CA ALA A 5 -18.68 19.08 -14.49
C ALA A 5 -20.18 18.97 -14.81
N LYS A 6 -20.86 17.99 -14.24
CA LYS A 6 -22.32 17.79 -14.40
C LYS A 6 -23.16 18.87 -13.71
N ALA A 7 -22.62 19.54 -12.71
CA ALA A 7 -23.29 20.62 -11.99
C ALA A 7 -23.26 21.96 -12.73
N ILE A 8 -22.40 22.10 -13.75
CA ILE A 8 -22.30 23.34 -14.54
C ILE A 8 -23.53 23.47 -15.43
N PRO A 9 -24.29 24.56 -15.32
CA PRO A 9 -25.48 24.79 -16.17
C PRO A 9 -25.08 25.01 -17.64
N ARG A 10 -25.97 24.67 -18.55
CA ARG A 10 -25.73 24.79 -20.01
C ARG A 10 -25.52 26.21 -20.51
N TYR A 11 -26.01 27.22 -19.77
CA TYR A 11 -25.82 28.65 -20.09
C TYR A 11 -24.52 29.24 -19.53
N ALA A 12 -23.77 28.49 -18.75
CA ALA A 12 -22.53 28.96 -18.15
C ALA A 12 -21.44 29.10 -19.21
N LEU A 13 -20.79 30.26 -19.23
CA LEU A 13 -19.67 30.53 -20.12
C LEU A 13 -18.36 30.17 -19.41
N PRO A 14 -17.50 29.37 -20.02
CA PRO A 14 -16.23 28.97 -19.40
C PRO A 14 -15.17 30.07 -19.42
N TYR A 15 -15.26 31.05 -20.36
CA TYR A 15 -14.31 32.11 -20.54
C TYR A 15 -15.03 33.47 -20.61
N ASP A 16 -14.33 34.50 -20.17
CA ASP A 16 -14.77 35.91 -20.34
C ASP A 16 -14.46 36.45 -21.73
N GLU A 17 -14.74 37.77 -21.95
CA GLU A 17 -14.51 38.45 -23.21
C GLU A 17 -12.99 38.58 -23.55
N ASN A 18 -12.10 38.47 -22.57
CA ASN A 18 -10.66 38.51 -22.72
C ASN A 18 -10.04 37.12 -22.98
N GLY A 19 -10.84 36.07 -22.84
CA GLY A 19 -10.39 34.68 -22.95
C GLY A 19 -9.88 34.07 -21.62
N ASP A 20 -10.09 34.77 -20.49
CA ASP A 20 -9.71 34.28 -19.18
C ASP A 20 -10.76 33.32 -18.62
N ILE A 21 -10.31 32.33 -17.83
CA ILE A 21 -11.20 31.30 -17.24
C ILE A 21 -12.09 31.94 -16.17
N ILE A 22 -13.39 31.83 -16.33
CA ILE A 22 -14.37 32.20 -15.29
C ILE A 22 -14.43 31.10 -14.25
N LEU A 23 -13.96 31.36 -13.01
CA LEU A 23 -13.93 30.38 -11.93
C LEU A 23 -15.32 29.93 -11.50
N GLN A 24 -16.31 30.84 -11.49
CA GLN A 24 -17.70 30.55 -11.14
C GLN A 24 -18.62 30.86 -12.34
N PRO A 25 -18.69 29.98 -13.35
CA PRO A 25 -19.33 30.26 -14.63
C PRO A 25 -20.86 30.37 -14.55
N ALA A 26 -21.45 29.99 -13.44
CA ALA A 26 -22.90 30.13 -13.19
C ALA A 26 -23.23 31.26 -12.18
N GLY A 27 -22.24 32.10 -11.87
CA GLY A 27 -22.35 33.18 -10.89
C GLY A 27 -22.00 32.75 -9.45
N SER A 28 -21.60 33.70 -8.63
CA SER A 28 -21.07 33.47 -7.28
C SER A 28 -22.10 32.86 -6.29
N VAL A 29 -23.38 32.99 -6.60
CA VAL A 29 -24.47 32.47 -5.74
C VAL A 29 -24.62 30.96 -5.82
N THR A 30 -24.13 30.34 -6.89
CA THR A 30 -24.37 28.90 -7.16
C THR A 30 -23.33 27.95 -6.57
N ASN A 31 -22.23 28.45 -6.04
CA ASN A 31 -21.10 27.61 -5.57
C ASN A 31 -20.62 26.57 -6.61
N VAL A 32 -20.87 26.83 -7.90
CA VAL A 32 -20.44 25.94 -8.99
C VAL A 32 -19.14 26.48 -9.57
N TYR A 33 -18.07 25.73 -9.38
CA TYR A 33 -16.74 26.07 -9.89
C TYR A 33 -16.46 25.35 -11.20
N THR A 34 -15.73 26.03 -12.08
CA THR A 34 -15.32 25.48 -13.37
C THR A 34 -14.37 24.30 -13.20
N VAL A 35 -14.49 23.33 -14.09
CA VAL A 35 -13.55 22.20 -14.21
C VAL A 35 -12.55 22.42 -15.36
N VAL A 36 -12.59 23.57 -16.01
CA VAL A 36 -11.64 23.91 -17.06
C VAL A 36 -10.25 24.00 -16.45
N ASP A 37 -9.30 23.36 -17.11
CA ASP A 37 -7.90 23.26 -16.68
C ASP A 37 -7.68 22.66 -15.27
N GLU A 38 -8.64 21.90 -14.76
CA GLU A 38 -8.52 21.25 -13.44
C GLU A 38 -7.26 20.39 -13.31
N TRP A 39 -6.81 19.80 -14.40
CA TRP A 39 -5.56 19.01 -14.44
C TRP A 39 -4.29 19.83 -14.16
N LYS A 40 -4.32 21.16 -14.37
CA LYS A 40 -3.25 22.08 -14.00
C LYS A 40 -3.32 22.47 -12.51
N LYS A 41 -4.52 22.42 -11.92
CA LYS A 41 -4.80 22.88 -10.57
C LYS A 41 -4.64 21.79 -9.51
N SER A 42 -4.52 20.53 -9.93
CA SER A 42 -4.38 19.38 -9.04
C SER A 42 -3.22 18.50 -9.51
N ASN A 43 -2.22 18.38 -8.66
CA ASN A 43 -1.03 17.59 -8.93
C ASN A 43 -0.97 16.41 -7.96
N GLU A 44 -0.81 15.21 -8.49
CA GLU A 44 -0.57 14.00 -7.68
C GLU A 44 0.62 13.22 -8.22
N ASN A 45 1.56 12.90 -7.35
CA ASN A 45 2.65 11.98 -7.65
C ASN A 45 2.62 10.80 -6.67
N ARG A 46 2.44 9.60 -7.21
CA ARG A 46 2.45 8.36 -6.44
C ARG A 46 3.57 7.46 -6.94
N GLN A 47 4.40 7.02 -6.02
CA GLN A 47 5.48 6.08 -6.28
C GLN A 47 5.39 4.90 -5.32
N THR A 48 5.55 3.70 -5.85
CA THR A 48 5.58 2.48 -5.05
C THR A 48 6.75 1.62 -5.53
N TYR A 49 7.63 1.29 -4.62
CA TYR A 49 8.72 0.34 -4.86
C TYR A 49 8.43 -0.92 -4.06
N ARG A 50 8.51 -2.07 -4.69
CA ARG A 50 8.31 -3.35 -4.03
C ARG A 50 9.41 -4.32 -4.45
N ALA A 51 10.02 -4.96 -3.47
CA ALA A 51 10.95 -6.05 -3.66
C ALA A 51 10.38 -7.29 -2.98
N LEU A 52 10.17 -8.33 -3.77
CA LEU A 52 9.63 -9.62 -3.33
C LEU A 52 10.68 -10.69 -3.61
N GLY A 53 10.94 -11.54 -2.63
CA GLY A 53 11.86 -12.67 -2.77
C GLY A 53 11.21 -13.98 -2.32
N SER A 54 11.70 -15.09 -2.88
CA SER A 54 11.39 -16.43 -2.40
C SER A 54 12.66 -17.28 -2.47
N PHE A 55 13.10 -17.76 -1.32
CA PHE A 55 14.29 -18.57 -1.18
C PHE A 55 13.90 -19.88 -0.50
N TYR A 56 14.50 -20.98 -0.94
CA TYR A 56 14.36 -22.25 -0.25
C TYR A 56 15.64 -23.06 -0.28
N ALA A 57 15.81 -23.89 0.72
CA ALA A 57 16.81 -24.93 0.77
C ALA A 57 16.13 -26.24 1.13
N GLN A 58 16.52 -27.32 0.47
CA GLN A 58 15.97 -28.64 0.73
C GLN A 58 17.10 -29.64 0.86
N VAL A 59 17.01 -30.45 1.90
CA VAL A 59 17.98 -31.54 2.19
C VAL A 59 17.22 -32.86 2.22
N ASP A 60 17.65 -33.78 1.39
CA ASP A 60 17.20 -35.16 1.38
C ASP A 60 18.22 -36.02 2.17
N PHE A 61 17.81 -36.43 3.37
CA PHE A 61 18.70 -37.17 4.27
C PHE A 61 18.97 -38.61 3.83
N SER A 62 18.13 -39.17 2.95
CA SER A 62 18.35 -40.52 2.41
C SER A 62 19.70 -40.63 1.68
N LYS A 63 20.17 -39.51 1.06
CA LYS A 63 21.45 -39.42 0.37
C LYS A 63 22.65 -39.27 1.31
N ILE A 64 22.41 -38.89 2.55
CA ILE A 64 23.46 -38.61 3.54
C ILE A 64 23.64 -39.79 4.46
N TRP A 65 22.54 -40.40 4.96
CA TRP A 65 22.59 -41.47 5.94
C TRP A 65 21.39 -42.43 5.77
N LYS A 66 21.69 -43.70 5.43
CA LYS A 66 20.67 -44.74 5.16
C LYS A 66 19.56 -44.88 6.22
N PRO A 67 19.83 -44.80 7.55
CA PRO A 67 18.75 -44.87 8.55
C PRO A 67 17.70 -43.80 8.43
N LEU A 68 18.01 -42.63 7.83
CA LEU A 68 17.11 -41.51 7.59
C LEU A 68 16.44 -41.55 6.20
N ASP A 69 16.46 -42.73 5.58
CA ASP A 69 15.80 -42.93 4.28
C ASP A 69 14.31 -42.57 4.33
N GLY A 70 13.88 -41.71 3.40
CA GLY A 70 12.54 -41.13 3.31
C GLY A 70 12.35 -39.81 4.06
N LEU A 71 13.38 -39.33 4.77
CA LEU A 71 13.32 -38.04 5.49
C LEU A 71 13.85 -36.91 4.62
N THR A 72 13.04 -35.86 4.49
CA THR A 72 13.41 -34.62 3.77
C THR A 72 13.08 -33.41 4.65
N TYR A 73 14.00 -32.48 4.72
CA TYR A 73 13.79 -31.16 5.35
C TYR A 73 13.80 -30.08 4.30
N LYS A 74 12.83 -29.18 4.36
CA LYS A 74 12.75 -28.01 3.51
C LYS A 74 12.60 -26.76 4.37
N PHE A 75 13.46 -25.81 4.15
CA PHE A 75 13.38 -24.46 4.68
C PHE A 75 12.94 -23.53 3.55
N ALA A 76 11.97 -22.66 3.81
CA ALA A 76 11.57 -21.63 2.86
C ALA A 76 11.49 -20.27 3.56
N PHE A 77 11.96 -19.22 2.88
CA PHE A 77 11.95 -17.85 3.37
C PHE A 77 11.48 -16.91 2.28
N GLY A 78 10.43 -16.14 2.56
CA GLY A 78 9.81 -15.19 1.63
C GLY A 78 9.77 -13.77 2.21
N PRO A 79 10.77 -12.91 1.94
CA PRO A 79 10.71 -11.50 2.29
C PRO A 79 9.89 -10.71 1.27
N ASP A 80 9.15 -9.71 1.74
CA ASP A 80 8.40 -8.73 0.94
C ASP A 80 8.64 -7.34 1.53
N PHE A 81 9.27 -6.48 0.77
CA PHE A 81 9.51 -5.10 1.12
C PHE A 81 8.74 -4.20 0.17
N ARG A 82 8.00 -3.23 0.72
CA ARG A 82 7.28 -2.22 -0.04
C ARG A 82 7.52 -0.84 0.56
N TYR A 83 7.93 0.08 -0.26
CA TYR A 83 7.99 1.50 0.05
C TYR A 83 6.98 2.25 -0.81
N TYR A 84 6.17 3.09 -0.18
CA TYR A 84 5.12 3.88 -0.81
C TYR A 84 5.32 5.35 -0.48
N ARG A 85 5.12 6.20 -1.48
CA ARG A 85 5.21 7.64 -1.38
C ARG A 85 4.11 8.27 -2.23
N ARG A 86 3.43 9.28 -1.68
CA ARG A 86 2.39 10.03 -2.38
C ARG A 86 2.46 11.50 -2.00
N GLY A 87 2.66 12.38 -2.99
CA GLY A 87 2.51 13.82 -2.87
C GLY A 87 1.24 14.27 -3.57
N ILE A 88 0.50 15.17 -2.98
CA ILE A 88 -0.69 15.80 -3.54
C ILE A 88 -0.57 17.30 -3.32
N PHE A 89 -0.91 18.06 -4.36
CA PHE A 89 -1.14 19.50 -4.28
C PHE A 89 -2.45 19.85 -4.97
N ILE A 90 -3.26 20.70 -4.35
CA ILE A 90 -4.53 21.18 -4.91
C ILE A 90 -4.57 22.70 -4.74
N ASP A 91 -4.63 23.39 -5.86
CA ASP A 91 -4.73 24.83 -5.90
C ASP A 91 -6.08 25.35 -5.37
N SER A 92 -6.10 26.56 -4.85
CA SER A 92 -7.32 27.22 -4.35
C SER A 92 -8.39 27.41 -5.41
N SER A 93 -7.98 27.62 -6.67
CA SER A 93 -8.87 27.78 -7.82
C SER A 93 -9.44 26.46 -8.37
N SER A 94 -9.03 25.31 -7.81
CA SER A 94 -9.57 23.99 -8.15
C SER A 94 -11.07 23.89 -7.81
N ALA A 95 -11.82 23.19 -8.64
CA ALA A 95 -13.22 22.86 -8.39
C ALA A 95 -13.41 22.03 -7.08
N VAL A 96 -12.37 21.38 -6.58
CA VAL A 96 -12.37 20.67 -5.30
C VAL A 96 -12.24 21.62 -4.12
N LYS A 97 -11.48 22.71 -4.26
CA LYS A 97 -11.24 23.70 -3.20
C LYS A 97 -12.25 24.83 -3.19
N MET A 98 -12.86 25.12 -4.32
CA MET A 98 -13.93 26.12 -4.45
C MET A 98 -13.53 27.49 -3.86
N GLY A 99 -12.32 27.94 -4.16
CA GLY A 99 -11.77 29.22 -3.64
C GLY A 99 -11.29 29.18 -2.20
N SER A 100 -11.35 28.04 -1.52
CA SER A 100 -10.72 27.90 -0.19
C SER A 100 -9.20 27.73 -0.33
N ALA A 101 -8.50 27.78 0.81
CA ALA A 101 -7.04 27.68 0.82
C ALA A 101 -6.52 26.48 0.02
N ASN A 102 -5.41 26.65 -0.70
CA ASN A 102 -4.72 25.55 -1.35
C ASN A 102 -4.31 24.48 -0.32
N TYR A 103 -3.97 23.30 -0.83
CA TYR A 103 -3.69 22.16 0.04
C TYR A 103 -2.52 21.36 -0.52
N ALA A 104 -1.57 21.04 0.34
CA ALA A 104 -0.53 20.08 0.04
C ALA A 104 -0.55 18.93 1.04
N SER A 105 -0.19 17.75 0.61
CA SER A 105 0.05 16.62 1.49
C SER A 105 1.18 15.74 0.98
N TRP A 106 1.88 15.15 1.93
CA TRP A 106 2.93 14.18 1.71
C TRP A 106 2.70 12.97 2.60
N ASN A 107 2.58 11.82 1.99
CA ASN A 107 2.38 10.57 2.68
C ASN A 107 3.45 9.58 2.26
N ASN A 108 4.06 8.91 3.21
CA ASN A 108 4.95 7.79 2.95
C ASN A 108 4.63 6.60 3.84
N GLY A 109 5.03 5.42 3.38
CA GLY A 109 4.86 4.20 4.15
C GLY A 109 5.95 3.20 3.78
N ARG A 110 6.52 2.59 4.80
CA ARG A 110 7.47 1.49 4.71
C ARG A 110 6.81 0.24 5.27
N TYR A 111 6.77 -0.79 4.46
CA TYR A 111 6.17 -2.07 4.82
C TYR A 111 7.21 -3.16 4.63
N PHE A 112 7.41 -3.95 5.65
CA PHE A 112 8.27 -5.11 5.57
C PHE A 112 7.56 -6.30 6.19
N SER A 113 7.44 -7.36 5.41
CA SER A 113 6.93 -8.64 5.89
C SER A 113 7.86 -9.76 5.45
N TRP A 114 7.82 -10.83 6.21
CA TRP A 114 8.48 -12.07 5.85
C TRP A 114 7.69 -13.26 6.34
N THR A 115 7.80 -14.34 5.61
CA THR A 115 7.33 -15.67 5.99
C THR A 115 8.51 -16.62 6.04
N LEU A 116 8.48 -17.53 7.00
CA LEU A 116 9.48 -18.56 7.17
C LEU A 116 8.76 -19.87 7.45
N ASP A 117 9.04 -20.89 6.64
CA ASP A 117 8.46 -22.22 6.78
C ASP A 117 9.58 -23.24 6.95
N ASN A 118 9.48 -24.04 8.00
CA ASN A 118 10.27 -25.25 8.23
C ASN A 118 9.35 -26.45 8.02
N MET A 119 9.70 -27.28 7.07
CA MET A 119 8.91 -28.48 6.72
C MET A 119 9.78 -29.71 6.89
N LEU A 120 9.34 -30.65 7.72
CA LEU A 120 9.95 -31.96 7.85
C LEU A 120 8.96 -32.98 7.27
N MET A 121 9.42 -33.69 6.25
CA MET A 121 8.64 -34.67 5.52
C MET A 121 9.30 -36.03 5.63
N TYR A 122 8.54 -37.04 6.04
CA TYR A 122 8.97 -38.42 6.06
C TYR A 122 8.01 -39.26 5.23
N ASN A 123 8.52 -39.91 4.20
CA ASN A 123 7.76 -40.79 3.34
C ASN A 123 8.51 -42.11 3.19
N LYS A 124 7.87 -43.19 3.63
CA LYS A 124 8.48 -44.54 3.55
C LYS A 124 7.45 -45.61 3.30
N LYS A 125 7.84 -46.55 2.46
CA LYS A 125 7.09 -47.77 2.17
C LYS A 125 7.70 -48.97 2.90
N PHE A 126 6.87 -49.67 3.67
CA PHE A 126 7.21 -50.85 4.40
C PHE A 126 6.33 -52.05 3.89
N GLY A 127 6.82 -52.77 2.91
CA GLY A 127 6.01 -53.82 2.25
C GLY A 127 4.75 -53.22 1.61
N ASP A 128 3.57 -53.64 2.10
CA ASP A 128 2.27 -53.13 1.61
C ASP A 128 1.82 -51.82 2.27
N HIS A 129 2.55 -51.35 3.27
CA HIS A 129 2.24 -50.13 4.04
C HIS A 129 3.03 -48.96 3.52
N ASN A 130 2.34 -47.85 3.23
CA ASN A 130 2.99 -46.57 2.87
C ASN A 130 2.61 -45.51 3.91
N ILE A 131 3.59 -44.89 4.51
CA ILE A 131 3.43 -43.87 5.55
C ILE A 131 4.06 -42.57 5.08
N GLY A 132 3.26 -41.50 5.10
CA GLY A 132 3.71 -40.13 4.86
C GLY A 132 3.41 -39.26 6.07
N VAL A 133 4.42 -38.63 6.64
CA VAL A 133 4.27 -37.65 7.74
C VAL A 133 4.83 -36.33 7.27
N THR A 134 4.07 -35.26 7.47
CA THR A 134 4.52 -33.90 7.20
C THR A 134 4.30 -33.05 8.44
N LEU A 135 5.37 -32.46 8.94
CA LEU A 135 5.36 -31.47 10.01
C LEU A 135 5.78 -30.14 9.43
N VAL A 136 4.99 -29.10 9.70
CA VAL A 136 5.28 -27.74 9.25
C VAL A 136 5.25 -26.81 10.45
N GLN A 137 6.28 -26.01 10.58
CA GLN A 137 6.33 -24.86 11.47
C GLN A 137 6.46 -23.62 10.61
N SER A 138 5.48 -22.73 10.68
CA SER A 138 5.46 -21.46 9.96
C SER A 138 5.55 -20.31 10.93
N ALA A 139 6.32 -19.29 10.56
CA ALA A 139 6.37 -18.02 11.24
C ALA A 139 6.26 -16.88 10.23
N SER A 140 5.55 -15.84 10.58
CA SER A 140 5.48 -14.64 9.78
C SER A 140 5.50 -13.39 10.65
N LYS A 141 6.05 -12.32 10.10
CA LYS A 141 6.05 -11.00 10.73
C LYS A 141 5.73 -9.96 9.68
N TYR A 142 4.91 -9.00 10.07
CA TYR A 142 4.58 -7.82 9.30
C TYR A 142 4.85 -6.58 10.12
N ASN A 143 5.60 -5.64 9.56
CA ASN A 143 5.85 -4.32 10.11
C ASN A 143 5.42 -3.26 9.11
N ALA A 144 4.69 -2.27 9.58
CA ALA A 144 4.32 -1.09 8.82
C ALA A 144 4.68 0.17 9.60
N GLU A 145 5.34 1.09 8.94
CA GLU A 145 5.64 2.43 9.45
C GLU A 145 5.09 3.43 8.43
N THR A 146 4.30 4.37 8.89
CA THR A 146 3.70 5.39 8.04
C THR A 146 3.97 6.76 8.61
N ALA A 147 4.16 7.74 7.73
CA ALA A 147 4.19 9.14 8.09
C ALA A 147 3.38 9.94 7.09
N SER A 148 2.64 10.90 7.59
CA SER A 148 1.82 11.81 6.80
C SER A 148 2.03 13.25 7.26
N MET A 149 2.09 14.13 6.31
CA MET A 149 2.09 15.58 6.53
C MET A 149 1.08 16.20 5.61
N SER A 150 0.38 17.23 6.06
CA SER A 150 -0.48 18.03 5.21
C SER A 150 -0.52 19.47 5.71
N GLU A 151 -0.70 20.37 4.79
CA GLU A 151 -0.75 21.81 5.05
C GLU A 151 -1.82 22.46 4.19
N LYS A 152 -2.50 23.45 4.74
CA LYS A 152 -3.39 24.35 4.03
C LYS A 152 -2.71 25.70 3.90
N ASN A 153 -2.97 26.40 2.80
CA ASN A 153 -2.38 27.69 2.48
C ASN A 153 -0.86 27.65 2.39
N VAL A 154 -0.36 26.73 1.57
CA VAL A 154 1.07 26.63 1.25
C VAL A 154 1.54 27.98 0.66
N LEU A 155 2.58 28.57 1.26
CA LEU A 155 3.06 29.92 0.90
C LEU A 155 3.64 30.01 -0.51
N VAL A 156 4.28 28.93 -0.99
CA VAL A 156 4.93 28.87 -2.31
C VAL A 156 4.33 27.68 -3.08
N PRO A 157 3.20 27.88 -3.77
CA PRO A 157 2.49 26.82 -4.50
C PRO A 157 3.32 26.11 -5.56
N GLU A 158 4.32 26.78 -6.14
CA GLU A 158 5.20 26.27 -7.18
C GLU A 158 6.03 25.06 -6.70
N PHE A 159 6.32 24.98 -5.41
CA PHE A 159 7.03 23.84 -4.83
C PHE A 159 6.10 22.67 -4.47
N LEU A 160 4.80 22.83 -4.69
CA LEU A 160 3.78 21.79 -4.45
C LEU A 160 3.82 21.32 -2.99
N TRP A 161 4.12 20.03 -2.75
CA TRP A 161 4.28 19.42 -1.43
C TRP A 161 5.73 19.41 -0.91
N ASN A 162 6.68 20.03 -1.63
CA ASN A 162 8.11 19.97 -1.24
C ASN A 162 8.54 21.15 -0.34
N ASN A 163 7.62 22.03 0.00
CA ASN A 163 7.89 23.20 0.85
C ASN A 163 6.83 23.37 1.95
N MET A 164 6.35 22.25 2.52
CA MET A 164 5.47 22.29 3.66
C MET A 164 6.26 22.58 4.94
N GLY A 165 5.64 23.27 5.90
CA GLY A 165 6.27 23.62 7.18
C GLY A 165 6.73 25.08 7.27
N GLN A 166 6.57 25.88 6.22
CA GLN A 166 6.71 27.34 6.30
C GLN A 166 5.40 27.97 6.75
N ILE A 167 5.04 27.71 8.01
CA ILE A 167 3.79 28.19 8.59
C ILE A 167 4.01 29.62 9.05
N ASP A 168 3.09 30.51 8.65
CA ASP A 168 2.96 31.80 9.35
C ASP A 168 2.38 31.56 10.75
N VAL A 169 3.25 31.51 11.74
CA VAL A 169 2.92 31.21 13.14
C VAL A 169 1.93 32.21 13.73
N SER A 170 1.79 33.40 13.12
CA SER A 170 0.87 34.45 13.56
C SER A 170 -0.61 34.15 13.28
N ASN A 171 -0.91 33.13 12.45
CA ASN A 171 -2.25 32.72 12.04
C ASN A 171 -2.52 31.21 12.19
N SER A 172 -2.04 30.60 13.26
CA SER A 172 -2.10 29.16 13.50
C SER A 172 -3.49 28.52 13.40
N ASP A 173 -4.55 29.26 13.66
CA ASP A 173 -5.92 28.72 13.60
C ASP A 173 -6.49 28.64 12.16
N LYS A 174 -5.94 29.42 11.23
CA LYS A 174 -6.38 29.43 9.83
C LYS A 174 -5.57 28.50 8.92
N TYR A 175 -4.34 28.22 9.28
CA TYR A 175 -3.36 27.55 8.44
C TYR A 175 -2.78 26.35 9.20
N GLY A 176 -3.52 25.24 9.22
CA GLY A 176 -3.13 24.06 9.99
C GLY A 176 -2.23 23.13 9.22
N ALA A 177 -0.98 22.97 9.64
CA ALA A 177 -0.20 21.80 9.32
C ALA A 177 -0.67 20.64 10.21
N SER A 178 -0.84 19.47 9.61
CA SER A 178 -1.11 18.23 10.32
C SER A 178 0.02 17.25 10.08
N ILE A 179 0.56 16.68 11.16
CA ILE A 179 1.60 15.66 11.10
C ILE A 179 1.06 14.42 11.79
N GLY A 180 1.17 13.28 11.13
CA GLY A 180 0.77 12.00 11.68
C GLY A 180 1.83 10.94 11.43
N THR A 181 2.06 10.08 12.41
CA THR A 181 2.90 8.90 12.28
C THR A 181 2.16 7.68 12.79
N GLY A 182 2.42 6.54 12.18
CA GLY A 182 1.81 5.29 12.60
C GLY A 182 2.80 4.14 12.52
N LYS A 183 2.71 3.21 13.48
CA LYS A 183 3.43 1.94 13.45
C LYS A 183 2.46 0.81 13.75
N SER A 184 2.57 -0.24 12.95
CA SER A 184 1.79 -1.47 13.14
C SER A 184 2.72 -2.67 13.00
N GLU A 185 2.56 -3.64 13.89
CA GLU A 185 3.33 -4.87 13.90
C GLU A 185 2.39 -6.05 14.17
N ASN A 186 2.49 -7.08 13.33
CA ASN A 186 1.76 -8.32 13.50
C ASN A 186 2.72 -9.50 13.37
N GLN A 187 2.53 -10.51 14.20
CA GLN A 187 3.30 -11.73 14.19
C GLN A 187 2.37 -12.93 14.27
N LEU A 188 2.69 -13.98 13.56
CA LEU A 188 1.96 -15.23 13.57
C LEU A 188 2.95 -16.40 13.60
N ALA A 189 2.68 -17.39 14.45
CA ALA A 189 3.35 -18.67 14.41
C ALA A 189 2.29 -19.77 14.34
N SER A 190 2.52 -20.77 13.51
CA SER A 190 1.61 -21.90 13.33
C SER A 190 2.39 -23.20 13.19
N TYR A 191 1.76 -24.28 13.63
CA TYR A 191 2.25 -25.64 13.52
C TYR A 191 1.19 -26.50 12.87
N LEU A 192 1.61 -27.34 11.94
CA LEU A 192 0.74 -28.28 11.25
C LEU A 192 1.40 -29.65 11.24
N ALA A 193 0.63 -30.67 11.55
CA ALA A 193 1.02 -32.05 11.38
C ALA A 193 0.00 -32.76 10.48
N ARG A 194 0.49 -33.49 9.50
CA ARG A 194 -0.34 -34.32 8.61
C ARG A 194 0.26 -35.73 8.54
N VAL A 195 -0.58 -36.74 8.68
CA VAL A 195 -0.22 -38.12 8.48
C VAL A 195 -1.08 -38.67 7.36
N ASN A 196 -0.44 -39.31 6.41
CA ASN A 196 -1.11 -40.07 5.35
C ASN A 196 -0.66 -41.53 5.49
N TYR A 197 -1.61 -42.43 5.43
CA TYR A 197 -1.33 -43.85 5.45
C TYR A 197 -2.09 -44.56 4.32
N SER A 198 -1.42 -45.42 3.63
CA SER A 198 -2.08 -46.29 2.65
C SER A 198 -1.63 -47.75 2.81
N PHE A 199 -2.59 -48.67 2.64
CA PHE A 199 -2.36 -50.10 2.67
C PHE A 199 -2.70 -50.70 1.30
N LYS A 200 -1.74 -51.42 0.71
CA LYS A 200 -1.84 -52.01 -0.64
C LYS A 200 -2.30 -51.08 -1.72
N ASP A 201 -2.07 -49.80 -1.55
CA ASP A 201 -2.50 -48.71 -2.44
C ASP A 201 -4.04 -48.67 -2.70
N LYS A 202 -4.82 -49.33 -1.83
CA LYS A 202 -6.30 -49.43 -1.91
C LYS A 202 -7.02 -48.68 -0.82
N TYR A 203 -6.45 -48.62 0.40
CA TYR A 203 -7.05 -47.99 1.56
C TYR A 203 -6.20 -46.75 1.92
N LEU A 204 -6.83 -45.59 1.91
CA LEU A 204 -6.21 -44.28 2.23
C LEU A 204 -6.84 -43.75 3.51
N LEU A 205 -6.01 -43.28 4.43
CA LEU A 205 -6.37 -42.59 5.67
C LEU A 205 -5.60 -41.26 5.72
#